data_0f597a72c2346cab6d50c6735d1a91d7
#
_entry.id   0f597a72c2346cab6d50c6735d1a91d7
#
_cell.length_a   1.000
_cell.length_b   1.000
_cell.length_c   1.000
_cell.angle_alpha   90.00
_cell.angle_beta   90.00
_cell.angle_gamma   90.00
#
_symmetry.space_group_name_H-M   'P 1'
#
loop_
_entity.id
_entity.type
_entity.pdbx_description
1 polymer ?
#
loop_
_entity_poly.entity_id
_entity_poly.type
_entity_poly.pdbx_seq_one_letter_code
_entity_poly.pdbx_strand_id
1 'polypeptide(L)'
;MNLRTPICDMFGIDFPIFAAGMGSVTMAPLAGAVSAAGGLGVLGATFCTPEELSEEIRAVRQITDRPFGVDLLVPGDIPEDLSAREVPPFPDFLSDLLPLVKGLEGKPPPPLTIELARAQLAVTLEEKVPLLVSALGTPSWLIDECHRAGTKVMSMVGTVRHARKLEQAGVDAIVAQGMEAGGHVGSITTLVLVPGVVDAVKVPVLAAGGIVDGRGVAAGLMLGAQGAWIGTRFIATKEATTHENHKQGILQADEEGTIVSRCYTGKTSRVLRNEFTTRWKGRDQEILPMPWQRIRVESLVAPARAAGLANIANFPTGQG
;
A
#
# COMPACT_ATOMS: atom_id res chain seq x y z
N MET A 1 -10.15 -28.63 6.97
CA MET A 1 -9.68 -27.57 7.90
C MET A 1 -10.51 -26.33 7.61
N ASN A 2 -11.26 -25.81 8.57
CA ASN A 2 -12.03 -24.59 8.37
C ASN A 2 -11.12 -23.39 8.69
N LEU A 3 -10.82 -22.56 7.69
CA LEU A 3 -10.00 -21.35 7.87
C LEU A 3 -10.85 -20.12 8.23
N ARG A 4 -12.16 -20.27 8.41
CA ARG A 4 -13.08 -19.18 8.70
C ARG A 4 -12.79 -18.57 10.07
N THR A 5 -12.65 -17.29 10.13
CA THR A 5 -12.40 -16.48 11.34
C THR A 5 -13.46 -15.40 11.46
N PRO A 6 -13.62 -14.72 12.61
CA PRO A 6 -14.62 -13.64 12.78
C PRO A 6 -14.56 -12.54 11.73
N ILE A 7 -13.37 -12.24 11.15
CA ILE A 7 -13.27 -11.25 10.08
C ILE A 7 -13.96 -11.69 8.79
N CYS A 8 -14.08 -13.00 8.57
CA CYS A 8 -14.87 -13.53 7.44
C CYS A 8 -16.35 -13.21 7.60
N ASP A 9 -16.88 -13.31 8.83
CA ASP A 9 -18.27 -12.95 9.12
C ASP A 9 -18.50 -11.43 9.02
N MET A 10 -17.53 -10.64 9.47
CA MET A 10 -17.57 -9.18 9.41
C MET A 10 -17.73 -8.66 7.98
N PHE A 11 -17.08 -9.29 7.00
CA PHE A 11 -17.04 -8.84 5.62
C PHE A 11 -17.81 -9.73 4.64
N GLY A 12 -18.39 -10.85 5.08
CA GLY A 12 -19.11 -11.78 4.20
C GLY A 12 -18.22 -12.52 3.21
N ILE A 13 -17.00 -12.87 3.62
CA ILE A 13 -15.99 -13.58 2.79
C ILE A 13 -15.81 -15.02 3.26
N ASP A 14 -15.30 -15.89 2.36
CA ASP A 14 -15.12 -17.31 2.66
C ASP A 14 -13.77 -17.60 3.32
N PHE A 15 -12.73 -16.85 2.92
CA PHE A 15 -11.34 -17.01 3.38
C PHE A 15 -10.82 -15.71 3.98
N PRO A 16 -10.07 -15.76 5.08
CA PRO A 16 -9.51 -14.58 5.73
C PRO A 16 -8.26 -14.06 4.99
N ILE A 17 -8.38 -13.88 3.66
CA ILE A 17 -7.31 -13.45 2.76
C ILE A 17 -7.71 -12.16 2.08
N PHE A 18 -6.90 -11.11 2.28
CA PHE A 18 -7.09 -9.79 1.70
C PHE A 18 -5.97 -9.49 0.71
N ALA A 19 -6.32 -9.09 -0.51
CA ALA A 19 -5.33 -8.47 -1.40
C ALA A 19 -5.15 -7.01 -1.00
N ALA A 20 -3.89 -6.64 -0.73
CA ALA A 20 -3.54 -5.28 -0.34
C ALA A 20 -3.95 -4.26 -1.41
N GLY A 21 -4.43 -3.10 -0.97
CA GLY A 21 -4.64 -1.94 -1.82
C GLY A 21 -3.30 -1.34 -2.24
N MET A 22 -2.77 -1.76 -3.37
CA MET A 22 -1.49 -1.28 -3.91
C MET A 22 -1.75 -0.31 -5.05
N GLY A 23 -1.36 0.96 -4.87
CA GLY A 23 -1.63 2.02 -5.86
C GLY A 23 -1.20 1.63 -7.27
N SER A 24 -2.11 1.73 -8.24
CA SER A 24 -1.94 1.36 -9.65
C SER A 24 -1.65 -0.13 -9.92
N VAL A 25 -1.67 -0.99 -8.92
CA VAL A 25 -1.40 -2.43 -9.04
C VAL A 25 -2.66 -3.26 -8.75
N THR A 26 -3.31 -3.02 -7.61
CA THR A 26 -4.56 -3.67 -7.26
C THR A 26 -5.72 -2.84 -7.82
N MET A 27 -5.94 -2.95 -9.13
CA MET A 27 -7.07 -2.36 -9.84
C MET A 27 -8.20 -3.40 -10.00
N ALA A 28 -9.27 -3.08 -10.70
CA ALA A 28 -10.46 -3.91 -10.79
C ALA A 28 -10.18 -5.39 -11.17
N PRO A 29 -9.29 -5.73 -12.12
CA PRO A 29 -9.06 -7.14 -12.44
C PRO A 29 -8.55 -7.95 -11.26
N LEU A 30 -7.58 -7.42 -10.49
CA LEU A 30 -7.03 -8.12 -9.34
C LEU A 30 -7.99 -8.10 -8.14
N ALA A 31 -8.54 -6.93 -7.80
CA ALA A 31 -9.48 -6.80 -6.69
C ALA A 31 -10.71 -7.69 -6.89
N GLY A 32 -11.28 -7.66 -8.09
CA GLY A 32 -12.42 -8.48 -8.48
C GLY A 32 -12.14 -9.97 -8.45
N ALA A 33 -10.99 -10.41 -8.97
CA ALA A 33 -10.60 -11.82 -8.98
C ALA A 33 -10.43 -12.39 -7.57
N VAL A 34 -9.79 -11.64 -6.66
CA VAL A 34 -9.60 -12.07 -5.26
C VAL A 34 -10.95 -12.15 -4.54
N SER A 35 -11.83 -11.17 -4.74
CA SER A 35 -13.18 -11.19 -4.16
C SER A 35 -14.01 -12.33 -4.73
N ALA A 36 -13.99 -12.56 -6.04
CA ALA A 36 -14.67 -13.68 -6.68
C ALA A 36 -14.19 -15.04 -6.16
N ALA A 37 -12.91 -15.15 -5.81
CA ALA A 37 -12.32 -16.35 -5.23
C ALA A 37 -12.67 -16.57 -3.74
N GLY A 38 -13.43 -15.67 -3.11
CA GLY A 38 -13.87 -15.80 -1.72
C GLY A 38 -12.98 -15.10 -0.69
N GLY A 39 -11.95 -14.38 -1.10
CA GLY A 39 -11.19 -13.43 -0.29
C GLY A 39 -11.82 -12.03 -0.33
N LEU A 40 -11.03 -11.01 -0.03
CA LEU A 40 -11.42 -9.61 -0.18
C LEU A 40 -10.34 -8.84 -0.93
N GLY A 41 -10.64 -8.43 -2.16
CA GLY A 41 -9.78 -7.56 -2.94
C GLY A 41 -9.95 -6.10 -2.50
N VAL A 42 -8.87 -5.35 -2.45
CA VAL A 42 -8.91 -3.93 -2.09
C VAL A 42 -8.28 -3.10 -3.21
N LEU A 43 -9.08 -2.21 -3.81
CA LEU A 43 -8.60 -1.27 -4.85
C LEU A 43 -7.57 -0.31 -4.28
N GLY A 44 -6.43 -0.19 -4.95
CA GLY A 44 -5.38 0.77 -4.60
C GLY A 44 -5.62 2.14 -5.24
N ALA A 45 -6.50 2.94 -4.66
CA ALA A 45 -7.00 4.17 -5.28
C ALA A 45 -6.10 5.41 -5.13
N THR A 46 -4.90 5.26 -4.57
CA THR A 46 -3.98 6.37 -4.25
C THR A 46 -3.78 7.36 -5.39
N PHE A 47 -3.74 6.87 -6.63
CA PHE A 47 -3.41 7.67 -7.82
C PHE A 47 -4.61 7.85 -8.77
N CYS A 48 -5.81 7.47 -8.34
CA CYS A 48 -7.02 7.67 -9.12
C CYS A 48 -7.59 9.08 -8.91
N THR A 49 -8.11 9.69 -9.97
CA THR A 49 -9.08 10.77 -9.80
C THR A 49 -10.40 10.20 -9.24
N PRO A 50 -11.31 11.01 -8.72
CA PRO A 50 -12.64 10.53 -8.30
C PRO A 50 -13.39 9.78 -9.40
N GLU A 51 -13.29 10.25 -10.65
CA GLU A 51 -13.92 9.64 -11.82
C GLU A 51 -13.31 8.27 -12.13
N GLU A 52 -11.96 8.19 -12.18
CA GLU A 52 -11.22 6.94 -12.38
C GLU A 52 -11.56 5.92 -11.27
N LEU A 53 -11.69 6.38 -10.00
CA LEU A 53 -12.08 5.50 -8.89
C LEU A 53 -13.50 4.95 -9.08
N SER A 54 -14.46 5.79 -9.50
CA SER A 54 -15.82 5.34 -9.78
C SER A 54 -15.86 4.29 -10.89
N GLU A 55 -15.07 4.49 -11.95
CA GLU A 55 -14.93 3.52 -13.05
C GLU A 55 -14.35 2.18 -12.56
N GLU A 56 -13.30 2.20 -11.75
CA GLU A 56 -12.70 0.99 -11.17
C GLU A 56 -13.67 0.25 -10.25
N ILE A 57 -14.42 0.95 -9.40
CA ILE A 57 -15.44 0.35 -8.53
C ILE A 57 -16.51 -0.37 -9.37
N ARG A 58 -16.99 0.28 -10.44
CA ARG A 58 -17.97 -0.33 -11.35
C ARG A 58 -17.40 -1.52 -12.09
N ALA A 59 -16.13 -1.45 -12.50
CA ALA A 59 -15.44 -2.55 -13.15
C ALA A 59 -15.27 -3.77 -12.22
N VAL A 60 -15.00 -3.58 -10.93
CA VAL A 60 -15.03 -4.69 -9.94
C VAL A 60 -16.41 -5.36 -9.91
N ARG A 61 -17.49 -4.59 -9.89
CA ARG A 61 -18.88 -5.10 -9.84
C ARG A 61 -19.28 -5.86 -11.11
N GLN A 62 -18.62 -5.60 -12.23
CA GLN A 62 -18.80 -6.42 -13.44
C GLN A 62 -18.13 -7.79 -13.34
N ILE A 63 -17.11 -7.92 -12.49
CA ILE A 63 -16.39 -9.18 -12.26
C ILE A 63 -17.07 -10.03 -11.19
N THR A 64 -17.58 -9.39 -10.12
CA THR A 64 -18.14 -10.10 -8.96
C THR A 64 -19.14 -9.26 -8.18
N ASP A 65 -20.14 -9.94 -7.59
CA ASP A 65 -21.08 -9.36 -6.61
C ASP A 65 -20.56 -9.47 -5.16
N ARG A 66 -19.38 -10.06 -4.97
CA ARG A 66 -18.79 -10.25 -3.65
C ARG A 66 -18.19 -8.95 -3.10
N PRO A 67 -18.04 -8.83 -1.76
CA PRO A 67 -17.50 -7.63 -1.14
C PRO A 67 -16.04 -7.37 -1.56
N PHE A 68 -15.71 -6.09 -1.67
CA PHE A 68 -14.35 -5.58 -1.91
C PHE A 68 -14.14 -4.28 -1.12
N GLY A 69 -12.92 -3.77 -1.09
CA GLY A 69 -12.57 -2.54 -0.41
C GLY A 69 -11.90 -1.52 -1.32
N VAL A 70 -11.71 -0.32 -0.78
CA VAL A 70 -10.93 0.78 -1.39
C VAL A 70 -9.87 1.23 -0.39
N ASP A 71 -8.62 1.38 -0.83
CA ASP A 71 -7.50 1.91 -0.04
C ASP A 71 -7.17 3.33 -0.49
N LEU A 72 -7.23 4.26 0.44
CA LEU A 72 -6.91 5.67 0.24
C LEU A 72 -5.69 6.07 1.06
N LEU A 73 -4.85 6.93 0.49
CA LEU A 73 -3.83 7.63 1.26
C LEU A 73 -4.39 8.96 1.77
N VAL A 74 -4.51 9.08 3.09
CA VAL A 74 -4.95 10.31 3.72
C VAL A 74 -3.72 11.02 4.32
N PRO A 75 -3.28 12.14 3.75
CA PRO A 75 -2.07 12.82 4.21
C PRO A 75 -2.29 13.49 5.58
N GLY A 76 -1.88 12.81 6.67
CA GLY A 76 -1.95 13.38 8.02
C GLY A 76 -0.81 14.33 8.35
N ASP A 77 0.39 14.07 7.79
CA ASP A 77 1.63 14.77 8.13
C ASP A 77 2.30 15.46 6.92
N ILE A 78 1.60 15.58 5.79
CA ILE A 78 2.12 16.29 4.61
C ILE A 78 1.75 17.77 4.77
N PRO A 79 2.73 18.70 4.74
CA PRO A 79 2.43 20.12 4.78
C PRO A 79 1.52 20.53 3.61
N GLU A 80 0.50 21.35 3.89
CA GLU A 80 -0.37 21.91 2.86
C GLU A 80 0.40 22.86 1.92
N ASP A 81 1.34 23.61 2.47
CA ASP A 81 2.23 24.47 1.70
C ASP A 81 3.59 23.80 1.45
N LEU A 82 3.74 23.24 0.26
CA LEU A 82 5.01 22.66 -0.18
C LEU A 82 6.03 23.69 -0.63
N SER A 83 5.63 24.97 -0.84
CA SER A 83 6.53 26.05 -1.20
C SER A 83 7.32 26.60 -0.01
N ALA A 84 6.91 26.24 1.21
CA ALA A 84 7.57 26.68 2.45
C ALA A 84 9.01 26.18 2.60
N ARG A 85 9.45 25.24 1.73
CA ARG A 85 10.82 24.73 1.73
C ARG A 85 11.36 24.68 0.31
N GLU A 86 12.50 25.33 0.11
CA GLU A 86 13.29 25.15 -1.11
C GLU A 86 13.81 23.71 -1.21
N VAL A 87 13.50 23.04 -2.32
CA VAL A 87 13.99 21.70 -2.60
C VAL A 87 15.38 21.82 -3.25
N PRO A 88 16.45 21.26 -2.64
CA PRO A 88 17.76 21.25 -3.26
C PRO A 88 17.74 20.66 -4.68
N PRO A 89 18.63 21.08 -5.56
CA PRO A 89 18.68 20.60 -6.94
C PRO A 89 18.79 19.07 -7.01
N PHE A 90 18.50 18.56 -8.19
CA PHE A 90 18.66 17.13 -8.48
C PHE A 90 20.09 16.68 -8.15
N PRO A 91 20.31 15.49 -7.56
CA PRO A 91 21.61 15.05 -7.11
C PRO A 91 22.57 14.78 -8.29
N ASP A 92 23.75 15.40 -8.30
CA ASP A 92 24.74 15.27 -9.38
C ASP A 92 25.16 13.82 -9.62
N PHE A 93 25.29 13.00 -8.57
CA PHE A 93 25.67 11.59 -8.66
C PHE A 93 24.62 10.68 -9.33
N LEU A 94 23.45 11.22 -9.66
CA LEU A 94 22.40 10.54 -10.43
C LEU A 94 22.25 11.11 -11.85
N SER A 95 23.01 12.15 -12.22
CA SER A 95 22.83 12.88 -13.47
C SER A 95 23.10 12.04 -14.71
N ASP A 96 23.95 11.03 -14.61
CA ASP A 96 24.24 10.06 -15.67
C ASP A 96 23.08 9.07 -15.93
N LEU A 97 22.08 9.00 -15.04
CA LEU A 97 20.85 8.23 -15.25
C LEU A 97 19.78 9.01 -16.05
N LEU A 98 19.85 10.35 -16.07
CA LEU A 98 18.87 11.18 -16.77
C LEU A 98 18.73 10.89 -18.28
N PRO A 99 19.82 10.60 -19.02
CA PRO A 99 19.72 10.21 -20.43
C PRO A 99 18.85 8.97 -20.67
N LEU A 100 18.74 8.04 -19.70
CA LEU A 100 17.95 6.81 -19.80
C LEU A 100 16.44 7.07 -19.83
N VAL A 101 16.02 8.22 -19.30
CA VAL A 101 14.60 8.62 -19.28
C VAL A 101 14.28 9.73 -20.28
N LYS A 102 15.25 10.17 -21.07
CA LYS A 102 15.06 11.24 -22.05
C LYS A 102 14.02 10.83 -23.11
N GLY A 103 13.00 11.66 -23.26
CA GLY A 103 11.89 11.41 -24.20
C GLY A 103 10.86 10.42 -23.70
N LEU A 104 10.99 9.90 -22.49
CA LEU A 104 9.94 9.13 -21.84
C LEU A 104 8.99 10.08 -21.11
N GLU A 105 7.69 9.87 -21.34
CA GLU A 105 6.64 10.60 -20.65
C GLU A 105 6.18 9.80 -19.43
N GLY A 106 6.17 10.43 -18.27
CA GLY A 106 5.54 9.90 -17.05
C GLY A 106 4.46 10.88 -16.60
N LYS A 107 3.20 10.46 -16.63
CA LYS A 107 2.13 11.27 -16.01
C LYS A 107 2.45 11.36 -14.51
N PRO A 108 2.68 12.56 -13.97
CA PRO A 108 2.86 12.68 -12.54
C PRO A 108 1.55 12.23 -11.85
N PRO A 109 1.63 11.47 -10.78
CA PRO A 109 0.42 11.13 -10.05
C PRO A 109 -0.22 12.40 -9.47
N PRO A 110 -1.55 12.40 -9.24
CA PRO A 110 -2.21 13.52 -8.61
C PRO A 110 -1.53 13.85 -7.27
N PRO A 111 -1.49 15.12 -6.87
CA PRO A 111 -0.93 15.53 -5.60
C PRO A 111 -1.74 14.89 -4.46
N LEU A 112 -1.02 14.35 -3.47
CA LEU A 112 -1.66 13.81 -2.26
C LEU A 112 -2.13 14.99 -1.39
N THR A 113 -3.39 15.35 -1.52
CA THR A 113 -4.03 16.42 -0.75
C THR A 113 -5.23 15.90 0.04
N ILE A 114 -5.64 16.64 1.06
CA ILE A 114 -6.86 16.33 1.82
C ILE A 114 -8.10 16.44 0.94
N GLU A 115 -8.12 17.39 -0.01
CA GLU A 115 -9.23 17.60 -0.95
C GLU A 115 -9.40 16.38 -1.86
N LEU A 116 -8.30 15.85 -2.41
CA LEU A 116 -8.35 14.62 -3.21
C LEU A 116 -8.85 13.44 -2.36
N ALA A 117 -8.32 13.26 -1.15
CA ALA A 117 -8.73 12.18 -0.26
C ALA A 117 -10.23 12.28 0.10
N ARG A 118 -10.76 13.49 0.32
CA ARG A 118 -12.19 13.71 0.56
C ARG A 118 -13.05 13.41 -0.67
N ALA A 119 -12.60 13.82 -1.86
CA ALA A 119 -13.32 13.54 -3.09
C ALA A 119 -13.35 12.03 -3.39
N GLN A 120 -12.24 11.32 -3.20
CA GLN A 120 -12.17 9.86 -3.31
C GLN A 120 -13.04 9.16 -2.25
N LEU A 121 -13.07 9.66 -1.01
CA LEU A 121 -13.95 9.15 0.03
C LEU A 121 -15.43 9.32 -0.37
N ALA A 122 -15.83 10.50 -0.85
CA ALA A 122 -17.20 10.74 -1.28
C ALA A 122 -17.66 9.70 -2.32
N VAL A 123 -16.85 9.46 -3.36
CA VAL A 123 -17.13 8.40 -4.36
C VAL A 123 -17.24 7.03 -3.72
N THR A 124 -16.33 6.68 -2.80
CA THR A 124 -16.33 5.38 -2.11
C THR A 124 -17.63 5.16 -1.34
N LEU A 125 -18.13 6.20 -0.66
CA LEU A 125 -19.37 6.15 0.13
C LEU A 125 -20.62 6.16 -0.76
N GLU A 126 -20.67 7.00 -1.79
CA GLU A 126 -21.76 7.05 -2.78
C GLU A 126 -21.92 5.69 -3.49
N GLU A 127 -20.82 5.06 -3.84
CA GLU A 127 -20.78 3.72 -4.43
C GLU A 127 -20.99 2.61 -3.37
N LYS A 128 -21.23 2.94 -2.10
CA LYS A 128 -21.53 1.97 -1.01
C LYS A 128 -20.51 0.84 -0.91
N VAL A 129 -19.23 1.17 -1.01
CA VAL A 129 -18.16 0.17 -0.83
C VAL A 129 -18.11 -0.24 0.65
N PRO A 130 -18.12 -1.55 0.98
CA PRO A 130 -18.29 -2.00 2.36
C PRO A 130 -17.05 -1.78 3.24
N LEU A 131 -15.87 -1.60 2.65
CA LEU A 131 -14.60 -1.42 3.37
C LEU A 131 -13.82 -0.25 2.80
N LEU A 132 -13.46 0.69 3.65
CA LEU A 132 -12.40 1.68 3.41
C LEU A 132 -11.14 1.29 4.18
N VAL A 133 -10.01 1.25 3.50
CA VAL A 133 -8.70 1.15 4.12
C VAL A 133 -8.03 2.51 4.08
N SER A 134 -7.48 2.97 5.20
CA SER A 134 -6.81 4.26 5.30
C SER A 134 -5.35 4.07 5.65
N ALA A 135 -4.46 4.61 4.81
CA ALA A 135 -3.02 4.60 5.00
C ALA A 135 -2.45 6.03 5.13
N LEU A 136 -1.29 6.16 5.77
CA LEU A 136 -0.59 7.39 6.14
C LEU A 136 -1.28 8.23 7.23
N GLY A 137 -2.59 8.20 7.33
CA GLY A 137 -3.37 8.89 8.37
C GLY A 137 -4.79 8.33 8.41
N THR A 138 -5.42 8.38 9.58
CA THR A 138 -6.82 7.96 9.78
C THR A 138 -7.48 8.98 10.71
N PRO A 139 -7.85 10.15 10.19
CA PRO A 139 -8.46 11.20 10.99
C PRO A 139 -9.89 10.80 11.41
N SER A 140 -10.36 11.31 12.55
CA SER A 140 -11.68 10.99 13.10
C SER A 140 -12.82 11.31 12.13
N TRP A 141 -12.73 12.43 11.40
CA TRP A 141 -13.76 12.81 10.43
C TRP A 141 -14.01 11.71 9.37
N LEU A 142 -12.95 11.02 8.92
CA LEU A 142 -13.05 9.93 7.94
C LEU A 142 -13.79 8.73 8.55
N ILE A 143 -13.46 8.35 9.78
CA ILE A 143 -14.11 7.23 10.48
C ILE A 143 -15.60 7.55 10.67
N ASP A 144 -15.93 8.77 11.13
CA ASP A 144 -17.30 9.21 11.36
C ASP A 144 -18.14 9.22 10.07
N GLU A 145 -17.56 9.66 8.95
CA GLU A 145 -18.23 9.68 7.65
C GLU A 145 -18.47 8.26 7.12
N CYS A 146 -17.50 7.37 7.23
CA CYS A 146 -17.63 5.97 6.87
C CYS A 146 -18.72 5.26 7.69
N HIS A 147 -18.70 5.40 9.01
CA HIS A 147 -19.68 4.75 9.90
C HIS A 147 -21.10 5.25 9.65
N ARG A 148 -21.29 6.57 9.39
CA ARG A 148 -22.62 7.10 9.01
C ARG A 148 -23.14 6.50 7.71
N ALA A 149 -22.25 6.14 6.78
CA ALA A 149 -22.63 5.48 5.52
C ALA A 149 -22.70 3.96 5.61
N GLY A 150 -22.35 3.36 6.74
CA GLY A 150 -22.31 1.89 6.94
C GLY A 150 -21.04 1.23 6.37
N THR A 151 -20.03 2.00 5.98
CA THR A 151 -18.75 1.53 5.51
C THR A 151 -17.81 1.27 6.69
N LYS A 152 -17.18 0.11 6.74
CA LYS A 152 -16.18 -0.23 7.75
C LYS A 152 -14.83 0.40 7.45
N VAL A 153 -14.08 0.75 8.51
CA VAL A 153 -12.76 1.37 8.38
C VAL A 153 -11.68 0.43 8.90
N MET A 154 -10.68 0.18 8.06
CA MET A 154 -9.47 -0.54 8.42
C MET A 154 -8.25 0.37 8.26
N SER A 155 -7.25 0.24 9.12
CA SER A 155 -6.03 1.02 8.99
C SER A 155 -4.78 0.20 9.25
N MET A 156 -3.64 0.63 8.69
CA MET A 156 -2.36 -0.06 8.78
C MET A 156 -1.47 0.52 9.87
N VAL A 157 -0.79 -0.35 10.62
CA VAL A 157 0.13 0.03 11.68
C VAL A 157 1.46 -0.71 11.59
N GLY A 158 2.54 -0.03 11.95
CA GLY A 158 3.85 -0.62 12.16
C GLY A 158 4.28 -0.66 13.63
N THR A 159 3.40 -0.30 14.59
CA THR A 159 3.70 -0.33 16.04
C THR A 159 2.44 -0.60 16.86
N VAL A 160 2.61 -1.24 18.02
CA VAL A 160 1.55 -1.47 19.01
C VAL A 160 0.94 -0.15 19.50
N ARG A 161 1.76 0.88 19.68
CA ARG A 161 1.28 2.21 20.11
C ARG A 161 0.28 2.81 19.13
N HIS A 162 0.54 2.67 17.80
CA HIS A 162 -0.39 3.15 16.78
C HIS A 162 -1.67 2.30 16.76
N ALA A 163 -1.58 0.99 16.94
CA ALA A 163 -2.75 0.12 17.02
C ALA A 163 -3.73 0.58 18.11
N ARG A 164 -3.24 0.83 19.33
CA ARG A 164 -4.08 1.35 20.43
C ARG A 164 -4.73 2.69 20.09
N LYS A 165 -3.98 3.60 19.45
CA LYS A 165 -4.55 4.90 19.02
C LYS A 165 -5.67 4.76 18.02
N LEU A 166 -5.50 3.87 17.03
CA LEU A 166 -6.51 3.63 15.99
C LEU A 166 -7.75 2.94 16.55
N GLU A 167 -7.58 1.96 17.44
CA GLU A 167 -8.73 1.38 18.15
C GLU A 167 -9.50 2.43 18.92
N GLN A 168 -8.81 3.31 19.69
CA GLN A 168 -9.44 4.42 20.42
C GLN A 168 -10.13 5.42 19.48
N ALA A 169 -9.62 5.58 18.26
CA ALA A 169 -10.23 6.43 17.25
C ALA A 169 -11.46 5.78 16.58
N GLY A 170 -11.69 4.47 16.78
CA GLY A 170 -12.89 3.76 16.35
C GLY A 170 -12.74 2.99 15.04
N VAL A 171 -11.53 2.62 14.59
CA VAL A 171 -11.41 1.74 13.42
C VAL A 171 -12.00 0.35 13.70
N ASP A 172 -12.57 -0.28 12.68
CA ASP A 172 -13.23 -1.60 12.81
C ASP A 172 -12.23 -2.76 12.75
N ALA A 173 -11.07 -2.58 12.10
CA ALA A 173 -10.02 -3.60 12.03
C ALA A 173 -8.64 -2.95 11.80
N ILE A 174 -7.57 -3.68 12.08
CA ILE A 174 -6.19 -3.21 11.98
C ILE A 174 -5.35 -4.18 11.16
N VAL A 175 -4.52 -3.64 10.27
CA VAL A 175 -3.46 -4.41 9.59
C VAL A 175 -2.14 -4.19 10.32
N ALA A 176 -1.62 -5.21 10.97
CA ALA A 176 -0.29 -5.20 11.59
C ALA A 176 0.76 -5.51 10.53
N GLN A 177 1.39 -4.45 9.98
CA GLN A 177 2.31 -4.56 8.86
C GLN A 177 3.77 -4.56 9.35
N GLY A 178 4.41 -5.72 9.27
CA GLY A 178 5.83 -5.89 9.58
C GLY A 178 6.76 -5.29 8.52
N MET A 179 8.03 -5.14 8.89
CA MET A 179 9.05 -4.55 8.03
C MET A 179 9.39 -5.39 6.79
N GLU A 180 8.96 -6.63 6.71
CA GLU A 180 9.09 -7.52 5.55
C GLU A 180 8.14 -7.15 4.40
N ALA A 181 7.12 -6.34 4.68
CA ALA A 181 6.19 -5.88 3.64
C ALA A 181 6.86 -4.99 2.60
N GLY A 182 6.29 -4.95 1.39
CA GLY A 182 6.67 -3.99 0.35
C GLY A 182 6.07 -2.60 0.59
N GLY A 183 6.67 -1.58 -0.01
CA GLY A 183 6.22 -0.19 0.17
C GLY A 183 6.66 0.40 1.51
N HIS A 184 5.91 1.38 1.99
CA HIS A 184 6.23 2.06 3.25
C HIS A 184 6.11 1.12 4.45
N VAL A 185 7.18 0.99 5.23
CA VAL A 185 7.27 0.05 6.35
C VAL A 185 7.83 0.71 7.61
N GLY A 186 7.50 0.10 8.76
CA GLY A 186 8.16 0.38 10.03
C GLY A 186 9.49 -0.37 10.19
N SER A 187 9.91 -0.57 11.42
CA SER A 187 11.17 -1.26 11.78
C SER A 187 10.96 -2.57 12.56
N ILE A 188 9.70 -2.96 12.82
CA ILE A 188 9.37 -4.15 13.61
C ILE A 188 9.01 -5.28 12.64
N THR A 189 9.56 -6.47 12.86
CA THR A 189 9.27 -7.66 12.06
C THR A 189 7.85 -8.18 12.30
N THR A 190 7.29 -8.85 11.32
CA THR A 190 5.93 -9.41 11.37
C THR A 190 5.75 -10.36 12.57
N LEU A 191 6.73 -11.23 12.81
CA LEU A 191 6.69 -12.20 13.91
C LEU A 191 6.62 -11.55 15.31
N VAL A 192 7.18 -10.33 15.46
CA VAL A 192 7.16 -9.59 16.73
C VAL A 192 5.96 -8.65 16.80
N LEU A 193 5.62 -7.99 15.67
CA LEU A 193 4.56 -7.00 15.63
C LEU A 193 3.16 -7.59 15.81
N VAL A 194 2.87 -8.68 15.08
CA VAL A 194 1.51 -9.24 15.02
C VAL A 194 1.01 -9.65 16.41
N PRO A 195 1.69 -10.52 17.19
CA PRO A 195 1.19 -10.89 18.51
C PRO A 195 1.12 -9.69 19.45
N GLY A 196 2.09 -8.78 19.39
CA GLY A 196 2.05 -7.57 20.20
C GLY A 196 0.86 -6.65 19.90
N VAL A 197 0.40 -6.57 18.65
CA VAL A 197 -0.81 -5.83 18.29
C VAL A 197 -2.05 -6.60 18.71
N VAL A 198 -2.12 -7.91 18.46
CA VAL A 198 -3.24 -8.78 18.86
C VAL A 198 -3.52 -8.69 20.35
N ASP A 199 -2.49 -8.74 21.19
CA ASP A 199 -2.63 -8.65 22.65
C ASP A 199 -3.03 -7.24 23.13
N ALA A 200 -2.83 -6.22 22.30
CA ALA A 200 -3.00 -4.82 22.68
C ALA A 200 -4.35 -4.22 22.30
N VAL A 201 -5.11 -4.83 21.39
CA VAL A 201 -6.38 -4.33 20.87
C VAL A 201 -7.45 -5.40 20.88
N LYS A 202 -8.72 -5.00 20.82
CA LYS A 202 -9.89 -5.89 20.78
C LYS A 202 -10.45 -6.06 19.36
N VAL A 203 -10.19 -5.08 18.49
CA VAL A 203 -10.62 -5.15 17.09
C VAL A 203 -9.85 -6.23 16.33
N PRO A 204 -10.43 -6.83 15.27
CA PRO A 204 -9.74 -7.80 14.43
C PRO A 204 -8.42 -7.30 13.90
N VAL A 205 -7.39 -8.15 13.91
CA VAL A 205 -6.05 -7.86 13.39
C VAL A 205 -5.76 -8.75 12.19
N LEU A 206 -5.26 -8.17 11.11
CA LEU A 206 -4.69 -8.90 9.98
C LEU A 206 -3.17 -8.83 10.03
N ALA A 207 -2.52 -9.96 9.74
CA ALA A 207 -1.07 -10.02 9.61
C ALA A 207 -0.65 -9.60 8.19
N ALA A 208 0.39 -8.76 8.08
CA ALA A 208 0.96 -8.32 6.82
C ALA A 208 2.49 -8.28 6.86
N GLY A 209 3.13 -8.62 5.75
CA GLY A 209 4.58 -8.67 5.60
C GLY A 209 5.14 -10.09 5.61
N GLY A 210 5.86 -10.49 4.56
CA GLY A 210 6.47 -11.80 4.43
C GLY A 210 5.49 -12.97 4.24
N ILE A 211 4.20 -12.71 3.96
CA ILE A 211 3.18 -13.74 3.77
C ILE A 211 2.98 -13.97 2.28
N VAL A 212 3.43 -15.13 1.77
CA VAL A 212 3.42 -15.43 0.33
C VAL A 212 2.66 -16.71 -0.03
N ASP A 213 2.38 -17.58 0.93
CA ASP A 213 1.65 -18.84 0.74
C ASP A 213 0.85 -19.25 1.98
N GLY A 214 0.22 -20.43 1.92
CA GLY A 214 -0.60 -20.96 3.01
C GLY A 214 0.13 -21.18 4.33
N ARG A 215 1.46 -21.39 4.31
CA ARG A 215 2.27 -21.52 5.54
C ARG A 215 2.34 -20.18 6.27
N GLY A 216 2.55 -19.09 5.53
CA GLY A 216 2.55 -17.73 6.07
C GLY A 216 1.17 -17.34 6.61
N VAL A 217 0.08 -17.70 5.90
CA VAL A 217 -1.30 -17.49 6.39
C VAL A 217 -1.52 -18.24 7.71
N ALA A 218 -1.16 -19.54 7.75
CA ALA A 218 -1.29 -20.35 8.97
C ALA A 218 -0.48 -19.77 10.13
N ALA A 219 0.77 -19.34 9.88
CA ALA A 219 1.60 -18.70 10.90
C ALA A 219 0.96 -17.40 11.42
N GLY A 220 0.42 -16.54 10.55
CA GLY A 220 -0.30 -15.34 10.95
C GLY A 220 -1.50 -15.64 11.86
N LEU A 221 -2.30 -16.67 11.52
CA LEU A 221 -3.42 -17.10 12.34
C LEU A 221 -2.95 -17.68 13.70
N MET A 222 -1.84 -18.43 13.73
CA MET A 222 -1.25 -18.93 14.97
C MET A 222 -0.70 -17.82 15.87
N LEU A 223 -0.29 -16.68 15.30
CA LEU A 223 0.11 -15.48 16.05
C LEU A 223 -1.11 -14.70 16.59
N GLY A 224 -2.34 -15.19 16.37
CA GLY A 224 -3.57 -14.59 16.84
C GLY A 224 -4.23 -13.62 15.85
N ALA A 225 -3.66 -13.40 14.67
CA ALA A 225 -4.33 -12.62 13.64
C ALA A 225 -5.60 -13.34 13.14
N GLN A 226 -6.58 -12.57 12.69
CA GLN A 226 -7.84 -13.11 12.14
C GLN A 226 -7.83 -13.23 10.62
N GLY A 227 -6.76 -12.79 9.96
CA GLY A 227 -6.58 -12.88 8.52
C GLY A 227 -5.21 -12.43 8.07
N ALA A 228 -4.98 -12.50 6.78
CA ALA A 228 -3.73 -12.11 6.13
C ALA A 228 -3.99 -10.99 5.10
N TRP A 229 -3.17 -9.95 5.15
CA TRP A 229 -3.11 -8.86 4.18
C TRP A 229 -1.87 -9.03 3.30
N ILE A 230 -2.07 -9.38 2.03
CA ILE A 230 -1.04 -9.87 1.13
C ILE A 230 -0.85 -8.91 -0.04
N GLY A 231 0.38 -8.44 -0.26
CA GLY A 231 0.74 -7.55 -1.37
C GLY A 231 1.54 -8.26 -2.45
N THR A 232 2.83 -8.42 -2.22
CA THR A 232 3.83 -8.84 -3.23
C THR A 232 3.46 -10.12 -3.97
N ARG A 233 2.90 -11.13 -3.28
CA ARG A 233 2.45 -12.36 -3.93
C ARG A 233 1.41 -12.09 -5.02
N PHE A 234 0.51 -11.14 -4.80
CA PHE A 234 -0.50 -10.76 -5.79
C PHE A 234 0.07 -9.89 -6.92
N ILE A 235 1.15 -9.13 -6.72
CA ILE A 235 1.80 -8.38 -7.82
C ILE A 235 2.25 -9.31 -8.95
N ALA A 236 2.71 -10.52 -8.61
CA ALA A 236 3.19 -11.51 -9.58
C ALA A 236 2.07 -12.26 -10.32
N THR A 237 0.81 -11.85 -10.18
CA THR A 237 -0.34 -12.47 -10.87
C THR A 237 -0.64 -11.80 -12.21
N LYS A 238 -1.43 -12.47 -13.05
CA LYS A 238 -1.87 -11.94 -14.35
C LYS A 238 -2.77 -10.72 -14.21
N GLU A 239 -3.59 -10.73 -13.17
CA GLU A 239 -4.62 -9.73 -12.88
C GLU A 239 -4.02 -8.42 -12.32
N ALA A 240 -2.78 -8.44 -11.81
CA ALA A 240 -2.13 -7.24 -11.31
C ALA A 240 -1.81 -6.26 -12.44
N THR A 241 -2.24 -5.01 -12.26
CA THR A 241 -2.04 -3.92 -13.21
C THR A 241 -0.70 -3.23 -12.94
N THR A 242 0.40 -3.87 -13.29
CA THR A 242 1.75 -3.30 -13.15
C THR A 242 2.60 -3.66 -14.35
N HIS A 243 3.71 -2.92 -14.53
CA HIS A 243 4.64 -3.21 -15.62
C HIS A 243 5.22 -4.63 -15.46
N GLU A 244 5.37 -5.35 -16.58
CA GLU A 244 5.86 -6.73 -16.59
C GLU A 244 7.24 -6.85 -15.92
N ASN A 245 8.11 -5.84 -16.08
CA ASN A 245 9.42 -5.81 -15.43
C ASN A 245 9.35 -5.82 -13.88
N HIS A 246 8.26 -5.30 -13.28
CA HIS A 246 8.05 -5.44 -11.85
C HIS A 246 7.75 -6.89 -11.46
N LYS A 247 6.85 -7.55 -12.22
CA LYS A 247 6.51 -8.96 -12.01
C LYS A 247 7.74 -9.85 -12.18
N GLN A 248 8.50 -9.65 -13.26
CA GLN A 248 9.73 -10.40 -13.52
C GLN A 248 10.80 -10.13 -12.46
N GLY A 249 10.93 -8.88 -11.99
CA GLY A 249 11.85 -8.53 -10.91
C GLY A 249 11.53 -9.28 -9.61
N ILE A 250 10.24 -9.48 -9.29
CA ILE A 250 9.82 -10.29 -8.14
C ILE A 250 10.18 -11.77 -8.33
N LEU A 251 9.90 -12.32 -9.52
CA LEU A 251 10.15 -13.73 -9.82
C LEU A 251 11.64 -14.09 -9.88
N GLN A 252 12.50 -13.13 -10.16
CA GLN A 252 13.96 -13.30 -10.26
C GLN A 252 14.69 -12.95 -8.97
N ALA A 253 14.04 -12.23 -8.05
CA ALA A 253 14.65 -11.83 -6.79
C ALA A 253 14.84 -13.03 -5.87
N ASP A 254 16.01 -13.09 -5.22
CA ASP A 254 16.27 -13.94 -4.08
C ASP A 254 15.87 -13.27 -2.75
N GLU A 255 16.18 -13.90 -1.63
CA GLU A 255 15.89 -13.41 -0.28
C GLU A 255 16.59 -12.08 0.05
N GLU A 256 17.65 -11.70 -0.67
CA GLU A 256 18.39 -10.45 -0.55
C GLU A 256 18.01 -9.42 -1.64
N GLY A 257 17.13 -9.77 -2.56
CA GLY A 257 16.74 -8.98 -3.72
C GLY A 257 15.99 -7.67 -3.39
N THR A 258 15.61 -7.44 -2.13
CA THR A 258 14.97 -6.21 -1.68
C THR A 258 15.88 -5.38 -0.79
N ILE A 259 15.56 -4.08 -0.69
CA ILE A 259 16.25 -3.14 0.21
C ILE A 259 15.25 -2.21 0.90
N VAL A 260 15.50 -1.88 2.16
CA VAL A 260 14.77 -0.83 2.88
C VAL A 260 15.54 0.48 2.73
N SER A 261 14.92 1.49 2.13
CA SER A 261 15.54 2.78 1.87
C SER A 261 14.51 3.92 1.93
N ARG A 262 14.99 5.16 2.04
CA ARG A 262 14.17 6.37 1.95
C ARG A 262 14.37 7.10 0.62
N CYS A 263 15.24 6.60 -0.27
CA CYS A 263 15.74 7.30 -1.44
C CYS A 263 14.68 7.75 -2.46
N TYR A 264 13.54 7.07 -2.54
CA TYR A 264 12.45 7.42 -3.44
C TYR A 264 11.49 8.48 -2.88
N THR A 265 11.11 8.36 -1.61
CA THR A 265 10.01 9.16 -1.06
C THR A 265 10.39 10.01 0.15
N GLY A 266 11.55 9.74 0.76
CA GLY A 266 11.92 10.35 2.04
C GLY A 266 11.37 9.61 3.27
N LYS A 267 10.47 8.64 3.06
CA LYS A 267 9.93 7.75 4.10
C LYS A 267 10.46 6.33 3.87
N THR A 268 10.72 5.61 4.94
CA THR A 268 11.22 4.23 4.90
C THR A 268 10.31 3.34 4.08
N SER A 269 10.86 2.68 3.06
CA SER A 269 10.13 1.83 2.12
C SER A 269 10.98 0.64 1.70
N ARG A 270 10.37 -0.55 1.59
CA ARG A 270 11.01 -1.73 1.00
C ARG A 270 10.67 -1.83 -0.47
N VAL A 271 11.70 -1.96 -1.29
CA VAL A 271 11.62 -2.00 -2.75
C VAL A 271 12.58 -3.03 -3.31
N LEU A 272 12.42 -3.43 -4.57
CA LEU A 272 13.45 -4.18 -5.28
C LEU A 272 14.75 -3.38 -5.33
N ARG A 273 15.87 -4.06 -5.05
CA ARG A 273 17.20 -3.49 -5.18
C ARG A 273 17.52 -3.24 -6.66
N ASN A 274 18.02 -2.04 -6.96
CA ASN A 274 18.41 -1.66 -8.30
C ASN A 274 19.56 -0.65 -8.31
N GLU A 275 19.95 -0.16 -9.48
CA GLU A 275 21.03 0.79 -9.62
C GLU A 275 20.73 2.09 -8.87
N PHE A 276 19.53 2.64 -9.01
CA PHE A 276 19.13 3.87 -8.30
C PHE A 276 19.29 3.72 -6.77
N THR A 277 18.79 2.63 -6.19
CA THR A 277 18.93 2.39 -4.74
C THR A 277 20.37 2.19 -4.32
N THR A 278 21.19 1.56 -5.17
CA THR A 278 22.62 1.32 -4.91
C THR A 278 23.44 2.62 -4.89
N ARG A 279 23.08 3.59 -5.75
CA ARG A 279 23.74 4.91 -5.80
C ARG A 279 23.54 5.72 -4.51
N TRP A 280 22.46 5.45 -3.76
CA TRP A 280 22.18 6.10 -2.47
C TRP A 280 22.92 5.45 -1.29
N LYS A 281 23.60 4.30 -1.47
CA LYS A 281 24.31 3.62 -0.39
C LYS A 281 25.37 4.53 0.22
N GLY A 282 25.30 4.71 1.55
CA GLY A 282 26.21 5.59 2.29
C GLY A 282 25.86 7.08 2.22
N ARG A 283 24.72 7.45 1.61
CA ARG A 283 24.25 8.84 1.45
C ARG A 283 22.95 9.14 2.18
N ASP A 284 22.63 8.37 3.24
CA ASP A 284 21.37 8.49 3.97
C ASP A 284 21.12 9.90 4.54
N GLN A 285 22.19 10.64 4.84
CA GLN A 285 22.12 12.02 5.35
C GLN A 285 21.70 13.03 4.28
N GLU A 286 21.86 12.71 2.99
CA GLU A 286 21.48 13.56 1.88
C GLU A 286 20.00 13.37 1.48
N ILE A 287 19.34 12.33 2.01
CA ILE A 287 17.93 12.01 1.72
C ILE A 287 17.02 12.96 2.49
N LEU A 288 16.21 13.71 1.76
CA LEU A 288 15.22 14.62 2.32
C LEU A 288 14.05 13.85 2.96
N PRO A 289 13.34 14.43 3.94
CA PRO A 289 12.09 13.86 4.42
C PRO A 289 11.00 13.92 3.33
N MET A 290 9.96 13.06 3.45
CA MET A 290 8.76 13.12 2.62
C MET A 290 8.02 14.47 2.84
N PRO A 291 7.49 15.11 1.80
CA PRO A 291 7.46 14.69 0.39
C PRO A 291 8.63 15.19 -0.45
N TRP A 292 9.56 15.98 0.11
CA TRP A 292 10.60 16.70 -0.64
C TRP A 292 11.58 15.78 -1.37
N GLN A 293 11.91 14.60 -0.80
CA GLN A 293 12.75 13.63 -1.50
C GLN A 293 12.09 13.17 -2.81
N ARG A 294 10.79 12.87 -2.75
CA ARG A 294 10.02 12.49 -3.93
C ARG A 294 10.08 13.59 -4.99
N ILE A 295 9.79 14.85 -4.60
CA ILE A 295 9.84 15.99 -5.51
C ILE A 295 11.23 16.12 -6.14
N ARG A 296 12.29 15.97 -5.34
CA ARG A 296 13.69 16.11 -5.78
C ARG A 296 14.10 15.12 -6.88
N VAL A 297 13.56 13.89 -6.85
CA VAL A 297 13.96 12.82 -7.78
C VAL A 297 12.90 12.48 -8.82
N GLU A 298 11.76 13.18 -8.81
CA GLU A 298 10.59 12.89 -9.65
C GLU A 298 10.90 12.93 -11.14
N SER A 299 11.77 13.86 -11.58
CA SER A 299 12.18 14.00 -13.00
C SER A 299 12.86 12.74 -13.56
N LEU A 300 13.47 11.93 -12.69
CA LEU A 300 14.07 10.64 -13.05
C LEU A 300 13.13 9.48 -12.80
N VAL A 301 12.46 9.46 -11.63
CA VAL A 301 11.73 8.28 -11.15
C VAL A 301 10.36 8.13 -11.82
N ALA A 302 9.64 9.23 -12.11
CA ALA A 302 8.31 9.15 -12.71
C ALA A 302 8.34 8.54 -14.13
N PRO A 303 9.16 9.05 -15.07
CA PRO A 303 9.25 8.45 -16.40
C PRO A 303 9.84 7.04 -16.37
N ALA A 304 10.80 6.76 -15.48
CA ALA A 304 11.36 5.43 -15.31
C ALA A 304 10.30 4.41 -14.85
N ARG A 305 9.42 4.81 -13.93
CA ARG A 305 8.32 3.97 -13.46
C ARG A 305 7.29 3.72 -14.56
N ALA A 306 6.89 4.75 -15.29
CA ALA A 306 5.94 4.64 -16.39
C ALA A 306 6.45 3.70 -17.50
N ALA A 307 7.74 3.76 -17.81
CA ALA A 307 8.38 2.89 -18.79
C ALA A 307 8.85 1.54 -18.22
N GLY A 308 8.68 1.30 -16.92
CA GLY A 308 9.10 0.06 -16.25
C GLY A 308 10.62 -0.18 -16.26
N LEU A 309 11.43 0.87 -16.22
CA LEU A 309 12.90 0.75 -16.20
C LEU A 309 13.38 0.17 -14.87
N ALA A 310 13.64 -1.14 -14.84
CA ALA A 310 13.93 -1.89 -13.62
C ALA A 310 15.14 -1.36 -12.83
N ASN A 311 16.12 -0.77 -13.51
CA ASN A 311 17.31 -0.21 -12.88
C ASN A 311 17.08 1.13 -12.13
N ILE A 312 15.93 1.79 -12.37
CA ILE A 312 15.62 3.10 -11.76
C ILE A 312 14.25 3.09 -11.06
N ALA A 313 13.27 2.38 -11.63
CA ALA A 313 11.89 2.45 -11.17
C ALA A 313 11.72 2.05 -9.70
N ASN A 314 10.82 2.75 -9.03
CA ASN A 314 10.37 2.38 -7.70
C ASN A 314 9.41 1.18 -7.80
N PHE A 315 9.89 0.00 -7.48
CA PHE A 315 9.12 -1.24 -7.44
C PHE A 315 8.95 -1.73 -6.00
N PRO A 316 7.90 -1.28 -5.29
CA PRO A 316 7.61 -1.72 -3.93
C PRO A 316 7.41 -3.24 -3.88
N THR A 317 8.24 -3.93 -3.11
CA THR A 317 8.28 -5.39 -3.06
C THR A 317 8.65 -5.83 -1.66
N GLY A 318 7.87 -6.72 -1.07
CA GLY A 318 8.14 -7.34 0.22
C GLY A 318 9.19 -8.45 0.12
N GLN A 319 9.61 -8.91 1.27
CA GLN A 319 10.56 -10.01 1.44
C GLN A 319 9.77 -11.29 1.77
N GLY A 320 9.94 -12.34 0.97
CA GLY A 320 9.22 -13.58 1.16
C GLY A 320 9.14 -14.46 -0.07
#